data_13ee83c85d64543771a139e6e2cc4e2e
#
_entry.id   13ee83c85d64543771a139e6e2cc4e2e
#
_cell.length_a   1.000
_cell.length_b   1.000
_cell.length_c   1.000
_cell.angle_alpha   90.00
_cell.angle_beta   90.00
_cell.angle_gamma   90.00
#
_symmetry.space_group_name_H-M   'P 1'
#
loop_
_entity.id
_entity.type
_entity.pdbx_description
1 polymer ?
#
loop_
_entity_poly.entity_id
_entity_poly.type
_entity_poly.pdbx_seq_one_letter_code
_entity_poly.pdbx_strand_id
1 'polypeptide(L)'
;MAQAAARHGVPLGMLYAVGLTESGNRGSLQPFAMNIGGKAYFGTSAADVIRRLGEAQASGVRLVDLGCMQINHHYHRAKFSSLEAMIDPRQNVEYATLFLKELKAREGSWTLAVARYHAGPNNNPAQKQYVCRVITNMVASGFGQWTSGAKTFCQ
;
A
#
# COMPACT_ATOMS: atom_id res chain seq x y z
N MET A 1 9.96 -8.23 -2.16
CA MET A 1 9.89 -6.77 -2.44
C MET A 1 11.08 -6.30 -3.28
N ALA A 2 12.35 -6.54 -2.90
CA ALA A 2 13.52 -6.10 -3.68
C ALA A 2 13.50 -6.58 -5.16
N GLN A 3 13.13 -7.84 -5.40
CA GLN A 3 13.02 -8.39 -6.76
C GLN A 3 11.92 -7.68 -7.60
N ALA A 4 10.78 -7.38 -7.01
CA ALA A 4 9.71 -6.65 -7.70
C ALA A 4 10.15 -5.20 -8.01
N ALA A 5 10.74 -4.52 -7.05
CA ALA A 5 11.30 -3.18 -7.23
C ALA A 5 12.30 -3.12 -8.38
N ALA A 6 13.29 -4.04 -8.39
CA ALA A 6 14.31 -4.13 -9.43
C ALA A 6 13.71 -4.45 -10.81
N ARG A 7 12.80 -5.43 -10.90
CA ARG A 7 12.15 -5.86 -12.14
C ARG A 7 11.37 -4.74 -12.81
N HIS A 8 10.71 -3.90 -12.04
CA HIS A 8 9.82 -2.85 -12.56
C HIS A 8 10.44 -1.44 -12.53
N GLY A 9 11.67 -1.29 -12.05
CA GLY A 9 12.35 0.02 -11.96
C GLY A 9 11.69 0.96 -10.93
N VAL A 10 11.12 0.41 -9.87
CA VAL A 10 10.53 1.17 -8.76
C VAL A 10 11.56 1.30 -7.63
N PRO A 11 11.80 2.50 -7.06
CA PRO A 11 12.75 2.66 -5.95
C PRO A 11 12.38 1.79 -4.75
N LEU A 12 13.28 0.87 -4.35
CA LEU A 12 13.02 -0.09 -3.26
C LEU A 12 12.64 0.61 -1.94
N GLY A 13 13.38 1.65 -1.58
CA GLY A 13 13.11 2.39 -0.33
C GLY A 13 11.71 3.01 -0.30
N MET A 14 11.25 3.54 -1.43
CA MET A 14 9.90 4.06 -1.57
C MET A 14 8.85 2.95 -1.46
N LEU A 15 9.03 1.86 -2.20
CA LEU A 15 8.11 0.72 -2.17
C LEU A 15 7.99 0.12 -0.76
N TYR A 16 9.12 0.00 -0.05
CA TYR A 16 9.15 -0.49 1.33
C TYR A 16 8.46 0.48 2.29
N ALA A 17 8.72 1.78 2.15
CA ALA A 17 8.08 2.81 2.96
C ALA A 17 6.57 2.91 2.74
N VAL A 18 6.09 2.73 1.50
CA VAL A 18 4.66 2.58 1.20
C VAL A 18 4.09 1.39 1.96
N GLY A 19 4.69 0.21 1.84
CA GLY A 19 4.23 -0.98 2.58
C GLY A 19 4.19 -0.79 4.10
N LEU A 20 5.22 -0.16 4.69
CA LEU A 20 5.22 0.18 6.12
C LEU A 20 4.12 1.18 6.49
N THR A 21 3.80 2.12 5.61
CA THR A 21 2.73 3.08 5.85
C THR A 21 1.36 2.41 5.80
N GLU A 22 1.20 1.43 4.90
CA GLU A 22 -0.05 0.70 4.69
C GLU A 22 -0.34 -0.35 5.77
N SER A 23 0.64 -1.17 6.08
CA SER A 23 0.43 -2.35 6.95
C SER A 23 1.47 -2.50 8.06
N GLY A 24 2.39 -1.54 8.23
CA GLY A 24 3.46 -1.64 9.19
C GLY A 24 2.96 -1.77 10.64
N ASN A 25 3.44 -2.79 11.32
CA ASN A 25 3.23 -2.97 12.73
C ASN A 25 4.58 -3.29 13.39
N ARG A 26 4.97 -2.48 14.39
CA ARG A 26 6.27 -2.59 15.06
C ARG A 26 7.46 -2.62 14.10
N GLY A 27 7.39 -1.81 13.01
CA GLY A 27 8.46 -1.71 12.00
C GLY A 27 8.53 -2.88 11.02
N SER A 28 7.54 -3.77 10.99
CA SER A 28 7.48 -4.93 10.11
C SER A 28 6.23 -4.91 9.24
N LEU A 29 6.36 -5.32 7.98
CA LEU A 29 5.24 -5.52 7.07
C LEU A 29 4.35 -6.67 7.54
N GLN A 30 3.06 -6.50 7.42
CA GLN A 30 2.07 -7.51 7.83
C GLN A 30 1.40 -8.12 6.60
N PRO A 31 1.75 -9.37 6.23
CA PRO A 31 1.24 -9.99 5.01
C PRO A 31 -0.27 -10.22 5.03
N PHE A 32 -0.84 -10.43 6.20
CA PHE A 32 -2.27 -10.68 6.39
C PHE A 32 -3.03 -9.48 6.99
N ALA A 33 -2.50 -8.26 6.78
CA ALA A 33 -3.19 -7.04 7.17
C ALA A 33 -4.46 -6.84 6.35
N MET A 34 -5.49 -6.33 6.98
CA MET A 34 -6.76 -5.91 6.38
C MET A 34 -7.16 -4.53 6.90
N ASN A 35 -7.83 -3.75 6.06
CA ASN A 35 -8.62 -2.61 6.50
C ASN A 35 -10.08 -2.86 6.11
N ILE A 36 -10.96 -2.98 7.08
CA ILE A 36 -12.38 -3.27 6.88
C ILE A 36 -13.17 -2.05 7.33
N GLY A 37 -13.66 -1.26 6.38
CA GLY A 37 -14.44 -0.06 6.69
C GLY A 37 -13.70 0.96 7.57
N GLY A 38 -12.39 1.14 7.36
CA GLY A 38 -11.54 2.07 8.13
C GLY A 38 -10.91 1.46 9.40
N LYS A 39 -11.22 0.20 9.74
CA LYS A 39 -10.63 -0.49 10.91
C LYS A 39 -9.55 -1.47 10.48
N ALA A 40 -8.36 -1.36 11.08
CA ALA A 40 -7.26 -2.27 10.83
C ALA A 40 -7.44 -3.60 11.58
N TYR A 41 -7.12 -4.70 10.88
CA TYR A 41 -7.06 -6.05 11.41
C TYR A 41 -5.78 -6.72 10.93
N PHE A 42 -5.24 -7.60 11.75
CA PHE A 42 -4.07 -8.42 11.40
C PHE A 42 -4.47 -9.88 11.48
N GLY A 43 -4.69 -10.48 10.32
CA GLY A 43 -5.05 -11.89 10.21
C GLY A 43 -3.88 -12.80 10.60
N THR A 44 -4.21 -14.02 10.99
CA THR A 44 -3.22 -15.05 11.37
C THR A 44 -2.80 -15.92 10.19
N SER A 45 -3.60 -15.93 9.11
CA SER A 45 -3.39 -16.73 7.91
C SER A 45 -4.22 -16.19 6.74
N ALA A 46 -3.94 -16.68 5.52
CA ALA A 46 -4.77 -16.38 4.34
C ALA A 46 -6.23 -16.83 4.55
N ALA A 47 -6.45 -17.99 5.17
CA ALA A 47 -7.79 -18.52 5.46
C ALA A 47 -8.56 -17.59 6.42
N ASP A 48 -7.90 -17.04 7.45
CA ASP A 48 -8.51 -16.06 8.34
C ASP A 48 -8.90 -14.77 7.61
N VAL A 49 -8.05 -14.26 6.71
CA VAL A 49 -8.34 -13.10 5.86
C VAL A 49 -9.56 -13.35 4.96
N ILE A 50 -9.61 -14.52 4.30
CA ILE A 50 -10.73 -14.91 3.41
C ILE A 50 -12.05 -14.97 4.18
N ARG A 51 -12.05 -15.60 5.35
CA ARG A 51 -13.22 -15.70 6.23
C ARG A 51 -13.72 -14.31 6.63
N ARG A 52 -12.82 -13.44 7.12
CA ARG A 52 -13.16 -12.08 7.56
C ARG A 52 -13.66 -11.20 6.40
N LEU A 53 -13.09 -11.36 5.21
CA LEU A 53 -13.58 -10.68 4.01
C LEU A 53 -15.02 -11.09 3.70
N GLY A 54 -15.33 -12.40 3.75
CA GLY A 54 -16.68 -12.90 3.55
C GLY A 54 -17.68 -12.35 4.57
N GLU A 55 -17.30 -12.32 5.85
CA GLU A 55 -18.12 -11.73 6.91
C GLU A 55 -18.37 -10.22 6.69
N ALA A 56 -17.34 -9.48 6.31
CA ALA A 56 -17.46 -8.06 6.01
C ALA A 56 -18.41 -7.80 4.83
N GLN A 57 -18.28 -8.58 3.76
CA GLN A 57 -19.13 -8.49 2.57
C GLN A 57 -20.59 -8.84 2.90
N ALA A 58 -20.82 -9.89 3.69
CA ALA A 58 -22.15 -10.28 4.15
C ALA A 58 -22.81 -9.18 5.00
N SER A 59 -21.99 -8.37 5.71
CA SER A 59 -22.43 -7.21 6.48
C SER A 59 -22.55 -5.92 5.64
N GLY A 60 -22.41 -6.00 4.31
CA GLY A 60 -22.54 -4.87 3.39
C GLY A 60 -21.29 -4.00 3.26
N VAL A 61 -20.16 -4.35 3.88
CA VAL A 61 -18.91 -3.60 3.73
C VAL A 61 -18.27 -3.93 2.37
N ARG A 62 -18.21 -2.94 1.48
CA ARG A 62 -17.68 -3.10 0.12
C ARG A 62 -16.18 -2.81 0.02
N LEU A 63 -15.69 -1.84 0.79
CA LEU A 63 -14.30 -1.39 0.72
C LEU A 63 -13.48 -2.11 1.77
N VAL A 64 -12.69 -3.05 1.31
CA VAL A 64 -11.76 -3.83 2.13
C VAL A 64 -10.40 -3.83 1.45
N ASP A 65 -9.36 -3.41 2.17
CA ASP A 65 -7.98 -3.44 1.71
C ASP A 65 -7.26 -4.68 2.25
N LEU A 66 -6.43 -5.32 1.42
CA LEU A 66 -5.83 -6.63 1.71
C LEU A 66 -4.32 -6.64 1.52
N GLY A 67 -3.65 -7.34 2.42
CA GLY A 67 -2.23 -7.68 2.34
C GLY A 67 -1.30 -6.56 2.76
N CYS A 68 0.01 -6.81 2.65
CA CYS A 68 1.03 -5.88 3.11
C CYS A 68 1.05 -4.55 2.35
N MET A 69 0.49 -4.51 1.15
CA MET A 69 0.38 -3.29 0.35
C MET A 69 -1.04 -2.71 0.34
N GLN A 70 -1.97 -3.26 1.13
CA GLN A 70 -3.35 -2.77 1.31
C GLN A 70 -4.08 -2.51 -0.02
N ILE A 71 -4.09 -3.53 -0.89
CA ILE A 71 -4.77 -3.46 -2.18
C ILE A 71 -6.28 -3.57 -1.97
N ASN A 72 -7.04 -2.60 -2.45
CA ASN A 72 -8.49 -2.58 -2.30
C ASN A 72 -9.16 -3.69 -3.12
N HIS A 73 -9.89 -4.57 -2.44
CA HIS A 73 -10.56 -5.71 -3.05
C HIS A 73 -11.62 -5.28 -4.07
N HIS A 74 -12.41 -4.26 -3.76
CA HIS A 74 -13.50 -3.82 -4.64
C HIS A 74 -13.00 -3.37 -6.03
N TYR A 75 -11.89 -2.63 -6.07
CA TYR A 75 -11.37 -2.05 -7.30
C TYR A 75 -10.40 -2.96 -8.06
N HIS A 76 -9.68 -3.83 -7.35
CA HIS A 76 -8.52 -4.52 -7.91
C HIS A 76 -8.64 -6.04 -7.96
N ARG A 77 -9.71 -6.64 -7.40
CA ARG A 77 -9.87 -8.11 -7.35
C ARG A 77 -9.74 -8.78 -8.73
N ALA A 78 -10.30 -8.18 -9.77
CA ALA A 78 -10.27 -8.72 -11.13
C ALA A 78 -8.86 -8.77 -11.78
N LYS A 79 -7.88 -8.14 -11.14
CA LYS A 79 -6.47 -8.16 -11.59
C LYS A 79 -5.68 -9.38 -11.07
N PHE A 80 -6.29 -10.20 -10.23
CA PHE A 80 -5.70 -11.40 -9.66
C PHE A 80 -6.46 -12.65 -10.11
N SER A 81 -5.74 -13.75 -10.29
CA SER A 81 -6.33 -15.04 -10.70
C SER A 81 -7.29 -15.63 -9.65
N SER A 82 -7.00 -15.38 -8.38
CA SER A 82 -7.84 -15.82 -7.26
C SER A 82 -7.75 -14.84 -6.08
N LEU A 83 -8.58 -15.02 -5.06
CA LEU A 83 -8.49 -14.27 -3.81
C LEU A 83 -7.22 -14.62 -3.04
N GLU A 84 -6.83 -15.89 -3.05
CA GLU A 84 -5.58 -16.37 -2.48
C GLU A 84 -4.38 -15.69 -3.13
N ALA A 85 -4.39 -15.53 -4.46
CA ALA A 85 -3.37 -14.80 -5.20
C ALA A 85 -3.28 -13.32 -4.78
N MET A 86 -4.42 -12.69 -4.50
CA MET A 86 -4.44 -11.30 -4.02
C MET A 86 -3.86 -11.15 -2.60
N ILE A 87 -4.02 -12.17 -1.76
CA ILE A 87 -3.52 -12.22 -0.38
C ILE A 87 -2.07 -12.71 -0.33
N ASP A 88 -1.61 -13.49 -1.31
CA ASP A 88 -0.24 -13.97 -1.37
C ASP A 88 0.74 -12.79 -1.34
N PRO A 89 1.69 -12.73 -0.39
CA PRO A 89 2.54 -11.56 -0.19
C PRO A 89 3.38 -11.20 -1.42
N ARG A 90 3.80 -12.18 -2.22
CA ARG A 90 4.59 -11.92 -3.42
C ARG A 90 3.74 -11.27 -4.50
N GLN A 91 2.55 -11.81 -4.76
CA GLN A 91 1.63 -11.29 -5.78
C GLN A 91 1.03 -9.95 -5.35
N ASN A 92 0.73 -9.76 -4.07
CA ASN A 92 0.28 -8.50 -3.51
C ASN A 92 1.32 -7.38 -3.72
N VAL A 93 2.59 -7.65 -3.39
CA VAL A 93 3.71 -6.72 -3.63
C VAL A 93 3.96 -6.51 -5.12
N GLU A 94 3.94 -7.55 -5.93
CA GLU A 94 4.16 -7.46 -7.37
C GLU A 94 3.13 -6.54 -8.03
N TYR A 95 1.85 -6.75 -7.72
CA TYR A 95 0.76 -5.91 -8.20
C TYR A 95 0.90 -4.46 -7.75
N ALA A 96 1.16 -4.22 -6.47
CA ALA A 96 1.35 -2.87 -5.95
C ALA A 96 2.52 -2.13 -6.61
N THR A 97 3.60 -2.86 -6.91
CA THR A 97 4.77 -2.31 -7.62
C THR A 97 4.39 -1.87 -9.03
N LEU A 98 3.67 -2.71 -9.77
CA LEU A 98 3.15 -2.36 -11.10
C LEU A 98 2.21 -1.17 -11.05
N PHE A 99 1.29 -1.16 -10.10
CA PHE A 99 0.32 -0.07 -9.92
C PHE A 99 1.03 1.27 -9.61
N LEU A 100 2.03 1.27 -8.74
CA LEU A 100 2.86 2.46 -8.49
C LEU A 100 3.60 2.94 -9.74
N LYS A 101 4.11 2.02 -10.56
CA LYS A 101 4.75 2.34 -11.84
C LYS A 101 3.77 2.99 -12.82
N GLU A 102 2.57 2.44 -12.94
CA GLU A 102 1.49 3.01 -13.77
C GLU A 102 1.09 4.41 -13.29
N LEU A 103 0.93 4.58 -11.97
CA LEU A 103 0.68 5.88 -11.37
C LEU A 103 1.81 6.88 -11.67
N LYS A 104 3.09 6.47 -11.57
CA LYS A 104 4.24 7.31 -11.92
C LYS A 104 4.22 7.74 -13.39
N ALA A 105 3.89 6.83 -14.29
CA ALA A 105 3.79 7.13 -15.72
C ALA A 105 2.69 8.16 -16.01
N ARG A 106 1.55 8.05 -15.32
CA ARG A 106 0.40 8.95 -15.46
C ARG A 106 0.63 10.32 -14.81
N GLU A 107 1.17 10.34 -13.60
CA GLU A 107 1.28 11.55 -12.77
C GLU A 107 2.61 12.31 -12.96
N GLY A 108 3.58 11.73 -13.63
CA GLY A 108 4.88 12.34 -13.92
C GLY A 108 5.91 12.29 -12.78
N SER A 109 5.53 12.08 -11.52
CA SER A 109 6.44 12.03 -10.38
C SER A 109 6.11 10.90 -9.39
N TRP A 110 7.13 10.41 -8.66
CA TRP A 110 6.93 9.43 -7.60
C TRP A 110 6.12 9.98 -6.43
N THR A 111 6.30 11.25 -6.09
CA THR A 111 5.53 11.90 -5.02
C THR A 111 4.04 11.89 -5.32
N LEU A 112 3.65 12.24 -6.55
CA LEU A 112 2.26 12.19 -6.99
C LEU A 112 1.74 10.75 -7.11
N ALA A 113 2.57 9.82 -7.60
CA ALA A 113 2.20 8.40 -7.65
C ALA A 113 1.85 7.86 -6.25
N VAL A 114 2.70 8.14 -5.25
CA VAL A 114 2.47 7.77 -3.85
C VAL A 114 1.20 8.43 -3.30
N ALA A 115 0.98 9.70 -3.59
CA ALA A 115 -0.23 10.41 -3.18
C ALA A 115 -1.51 9.75 -3.74
N ARG A 116 -1.49 9.40 -5.05
CA ARG A 116 -2.62 8.75 -5.75
C ARG A 116 -2.85 7.32 -5.30
N TYR A 117 -1.80 6.63 -4.90
CA TYR A 117 -1.89 5.24 -4.42
C TYR A 117 -2.86 5.11 -3.24
N HIS A 118 -2.79 6.03 -2.30
CA HIS A 118 -3.61 6.00 -1.09
C HIS A 118 -4.98 6.67 -1.24
N ALA A 119 -5.00 7.91 -1.71
CA ALA A 119 -6.19 8.78 -1.58
C ALA A 119 -6.92 9.03 -2.91
N GLY A 120 -6.50 8.40 -4.00
CA GLY A 120 -7.10 8.66 -5.31
C GLY A 120 -6.93 10.12 -5.78
N PRO A 121 -7.70 10.57 -6.79
CA PRO A 121 -7.39 11.82 -7.51
C PRO A 121 -7.76 13.11 -6.78
N ASN A 122 -8.69 13.11 -5.82
CA ASN A 122 -9.38 14.32 -5.38
C ASN A 122 -9.27 14.64 -3.87
N ASN A 123 -8.36 14.03 -3.13
CA ASN A 123 -8.24 14.24 -1.67
C ASN A 123 -6.88 14.80 -1.28
N ASN A 124 -6.62 16.05 -1.57
CA ASN A 124 -5.33 16.72 -1.34
C ASN A 124 -4.83 16.69 0.12
N PRO A 125 -5.63 16.96 1.16
CA PRO A 125 -5.14 16.90 2.55
C PRO A 125 -4.70 15.50 2.95
N ALA A 126 -5.46 14.46 2.63
CA ALA A 126 -5.11 13.07 2.94
C ALA A 126 -3.87 12.63 2.13
N GLN A 127 -3.73 13.08 0.88
CA GLN A 127 -2.57 12.81 0.04
C GLN A 127 -1.29 13.39 0.65
N LYS A 128 -1.31 14.65 1.09
CA LYS A 128 -0.16 15.29 1.75
C LYS A 128 0.25 14.52 3.00
N GLN A 129 -0.68 14.24 3.89
CA GLN A 129 -0.42 13.49 5.12
C GLN A 129 0.17 12.11 4.83
N TYR A 130 -0.37 11.42 3.82
CA TYR A 130 0.12 10.11 3.42
C TYR A 130 1.55 10.17 2.89
N VAL A 131 1.85 11.07 1.96
CA VAL A 131 3.21 11.28 1.43
C VAL A 131 4.20 11.55 2.55
N CYS A 132 3.85 12.39 3.52
CA CYS A 132 4.71 12.70 4.65
C CYS A 132 4.97 11.49 5.55
N ARG A 133 3.99 10.62 5.76
CA ARG A 133 4.19 9.35 6.47
C ARG A 133 5.13 8.42 5.70
N VAL A 134 4.98 8.34 4.37
CA VAL A 134 5.88 7.53 3.53
C VAL A 134 7.31 8.05 3.61
N ILE A 135 7.53 9.37 3.53
CA ILE A 135 8.86 9.98 3.68
C ILE A 135 9.44 9.67 5.06
N THR A 136 8.65 9.80 6.14
CA THR A 136 9.07 9.46 7.50
C THR A 136 9.52 7.99 7.60
N ASN A 137 8.74 7.07 7.07
CA ASN A 137 9.07 5.64 7.07
C ASN A 137 10.31 5.34 6.22
N MET A 138 10.49 6.02 5.09
CA MET A 138 11.67 5.87 4.23
C MET A 138 12.95 6.30 4.95
N VAL A 139 12.91 7.44 5.63
CA VAL A 139 14.05 7.94 6.42
C VAL A 139 14.32 7.03 7.62
N ALA A 140 13.29 6.64 8.37
CA ALA A 140 13.43 5.76 9.53
C ALA A 140 13.98 4.37 9.16
N SER A 141 13.75 3.91 7.94
CA SER A 141 14.26 2.63 7.41
C SER A 141 15.65 2.74 6.78
N GLY A 142 16.28 3.91 6.82
CA GLY A 142 17.63 4.12 6.29
C GLY A 142 17.71 4.25 4.76
N PHE A 143 16.57 4.38 4.06
CA PHE A 143 16.53 4.51 2.59
C PHE A 143 16.60 5.95 2.10
N GLY A 144 16.71 6.94 2.98
CA GLY A 144 16.75 8.34 2.58
C GLY A 144 17.04 9.29 3.74
N GLN A 145 17.01 10.58 3.43
CA GLN A 145 17.21 11.65 4.39
C GLN A 145 16.16 12.74 4.20
N TRP A 146 15.84 13.47 5.26
CA TRP A 146 15.01 14.66 5.16
C TRP A 146 15.72 15.76 4.36
N THR A 147 15.25 16.05 3.16
CA THR A 147 15.68 17.22 2.39
C THR A 147 14.95 18.47 2.87
N SER A 148 15.50 19.67 2.58
CA SER A 148 14.81 20.94 2.87
C SER A 148 13.43 21.01 2.22
N GLY A 149 13.31 20.57 0.96
CA GLY A 149 12.02 20.54 0.25
C GLY A 149 11.00 19.60 0.89
N ALA A 150 11.42 18.39 1.33
CA ALA A 150 10.55 17.45 2.04
C ALA A 150 10.07 18.01 3.39
N LYS A 151 10.96 18.67 4.14
CA LYS A 151 10.61 19.35 5.41
C LYS A 151 9.56 20.44 5.18
N THR A 152 9.81 21.33 4.21
CA THR A 152 8.86 22.41 3.88
C THR A 152 7.51 21.86 3.39
N PHE A 153 7.52 20.80 2.57
CA PHE A 153 6.29 20.19 2.10
C PHE A 153 5.46 19.57 3.24
N CYS A 154 6.11 19.00 4.26
CA CYS A 154 5.44 18.29 5.35
C CYS A 154 5.11 19.15 6.58
N GLN A 155 5.53 20.39 6.62
CA GLN A 155 5.07 21.41 7.56
C GLN A 155 3.70 21.94 7.13
#